data_cc503eb4eb63a2d62d946eb11c6eae83
#
_entry.id   cc503eb4eb63a2d62d946eb11c6eae83
#
_cell.length_a   1.000
_cell.length_b   1.000
_cell.length_c   1.000
_cell.angle_alpha   90.00
_cell.angle_beta   90.00
_cell.angle_gamma   90.00
#
_symmetry.space_group_name_H-M   'P 1'
#
loop_
_entity.id
_entity.type
_entity.pdbx_description
1 polymer ?
#
loop_
_entity_poly.entity_id
_entity_poly.type
_entity_poly.pdbx_seq_one_letter_code
_entity_poly.pdbx_strand_id
1 'polypeptide(L)'
;MAPDTATLYDTDFFLWTQAQAAALRDGKAQELDWANLAEEIESLGKSDRRALGSHLEGLVMHLLKWHYQPSGRATGHSWYSTIAEHRRQIALIVDDSPSLRRAQADLLARGYPHARTRASGETELPLATFPEACPWTLEQVLDDDFWPEG
;
A
#
# COMPACT_ATOMS: atom_id res chain seq x y z
N MET A 1 13.17 3.09 40.22
CA MET A 1 12.70 4.26 39.45
C MET A 1 12.26 3.74 38.08
N ALA A 2 11.02 3.98 37.71
CA ALA A 2 10.56 3.62 36.37
C ALA A 2 11.32 4.46 35.32
N PRO A 3 11.77 3.87 34.22
CA PRO A 3 12.40 4.65 33.16
C PRO A 3 11.42 5.69 32.63
N ASP A 4 11.96 6.86 32.30
CA ASP A 4 11.19 7.92 31.65
C ASP A 4 10.59 7.38 30.35
N THR A 5 9.30 7.57 30.15
CA THR A 5 8.57 7.09 28.97
C THR A 5 9.15 7.62 27.67
N ALA A 6 9.65 8.85 27.66
CA ALA A 6 10.33 9.41 26.49
C ALA A 6 11.63 8.67 26.18
N THR A 7 12.36 8.23 27.20
CA THR A 7 13.58 7.40 27.02
C THR A 7 13.26 6.01 26.50
N LEU A 8 12.14 5.40 26.94
CA LEU A 8 11.70 4.10 26.44
C LEU A 8 11.39 4.12 24.94
N TYR A 9 10.84 5.22 24.43
CA TYR A 9 10.53 5.36 23.01
C TYR A 9 11.76 5.06 22.13
N ASP A 10 12.92 5.56 22.55
CA ASP A 10 14.16 5.40 21.81
C ASP A 10 14.91 4.10 22.13
N THR A 11 14.75 3.54 23.33
CA THR A 11 15.55 2.41 23.79
C THR A 11 14.81 1.07 23.74
N ASP A 12 13.48 1.07 23.97
CA ASP A 12 12.64 -0.12 23.93
C ASP A 12 11.21 0.26 23.50
N PHE A 13 11.05 0.35 22.20
CA PHE A 13 9.79 0.77 21.58
C PHE A 13 8.61 -0.15 21.99
N PHE A 14 8.82 -1.45 22.04
CA PHE A 14 7.75 -2.38 22.42
C PHE A 14 7.28 -2.12 23.86
N LEU A 15 8.22 -1.98 24.78
CA LEU A 15 7.88 -1.67 26.17
C LEU A 15 7.21 -0.31 26.30
N TRP A 16 7.66 0.69 25.53
CA TRP A 16 7.00 1.99 25.44
C TRP A 16 5.54 1.87 25.02
N THR A 17 5.24 1.07 23.97
CA THR A 17 3.86 0.89 23.51
C THR A 17 2.97 0.24 24.57
N GLN A 18 3.51 -0.72 25.34
CA GLN A 18 2.78 -1.37 26.44
C GLN A 18 2.48 -0.37 27.57
N ALA A 19 3.45 0.45 27.94
CA ALA A 19 3.29 1.47 28.99
C ALA A 19 2.28 2.55 28.57
N GLN A 20 2.35 3.02 27.33
CA GLN A 20 1.42 4.04 26.82
C GLN A 20 0.00 3.48 26.68
N ALA A 21 -0.16 2.26 26.21
CA ALA A 21 -1.48 1.62 26.12
C ALA A 21 -2.11 1.46 27.52
N ALA A 22 -1.33 1.08 28.51
CA ALA A 22 -1.81 0.96 29.89
C ALA A 22 -2.23 2.33 30.45
N ALA A 23 -1.41 3.37 30.24
CA ALA A 23 -1.71 4.73 30.68
C ALA A 23 -2.99 5.28 30.03
N LEU A 24 -3.19 5.02 28.75
CA LEU A 24 -4.41 5.40 28.03
C LEU A 24 -5.66 4.69 28.60
N ARG A 25 -5.59 3.39 28.82
CA ARG A 25 -6.71 2.63 29.40
C ARG A 25 -7.08 3.09 30.79
N ASP A 26 -6.07 3.43 31.59
CA ASP A 26 -6.27 3.86 32.98
C ASP A 26 -6.58 5.36 33.11
N GLY A 27 -6.60 6.10 31.99
CA GLY A 27 -6.86 7.54 31.97
C GLY A 27 -5.78 8.38 32.67
N LYS A 28 -4.54 7.88 32.73
CA LYS A 28 -3.42 8.56 33.41
C LYS A 28 -2.73 9.52 32.45
N ALA A 29 -3.34 10.69 32.23
CA ALA A 29 -2.87 11.68 31.27
C ALA A 29 -1.42 12.15 31.51
N GLN A 30 -0.98 12.24 32.76
CA GLN A 30 0.37 12.66 33.12
C GLN A 30 1.46 11.61 32.81
N GLU A 31 1.09 10.38 32.54
CA GLU A 31 2.00 9.31 32.13
C GLU A 31 2.09 9.16 30.62
N LEU A 32 1.34 9.97 29.84
CA LEU A 32 1.33 9.90 28.40
C LEU A 32 2.49 10.72 27.81
N ASP A 33 3.17 10.08 26.87
CA ASP A 33 4.20 10.71 26.02
C ASP A 33 3.50 11.32 24.79
N TRP A 34 2.89 12.50 24.99
CA TRP A 34 2.01 13.13 24.01
C TRP A 34 2.65 13.32 22.64
N ALA A 35 3.91 13.81 22.63
CA ALA A 35 4.59 14.11 21.37
C ALA A 35 4.85 12.84 20.54
N ASN A 36 5.38 11.80 21.17
CA ASN A 36 5.67 10.55 20.48
C ASN A 36 4.40 9.77 20.13
N LEU A 37 3.35 9.84 20.99
CA LEU A 37 2.05 9.27 20.65
C LEU A 37 1.45 9.91 19.40
N ALA A 38 1.48 11.23 19.30
CA ALA A 38 0.98 11.94 18.13
C ALA A 38 1.73 11.53 16.88
N GLU A 39 3.06 11.44 16.94
CA GLU A 39 3.89 11.00 15.83
C GLU A 39 3.58 9.58 15.39
N GLU A 40 3.42 8.66 16.34
CA GLU A 40 3.10 7.26 16.03
C GLU A 40 1.72 7.11 15.41
N ILE A 41 0.72 7.85 15.90
CA ILE A 41 -0.62 7.83 15.30
C ILE A 41 -0.60 8.37 13.88
N GLU A 42 0.10 9.47 13.63
CA GLU A 42 0.27 10.01 12.28
C GLU A 42 1.00 9.00 11.36
N SER A 43 2.02 8.32 11.87
CA SER A 43 2.76 7.31 11.13
C SER A 43 1.90 6.11 10.74
N LEU A 44 0.97 5.69 11.61
CA LEU A 44 0.01 4.63 11.30
C LEU A 44 -0.86 5.02 10.09
N GLY A 45 -1.41 6.23 10.08
CA GLY A 45 -2.22 6.73 8.97
C GLY A 45 -1.44 6.85 7.67
N LYS A 46 -0.21 7.35 7.74
CA LYS A 46 0.70 7.43 6.58
C LYS A 46 1.08 6.04 6.06
N SER A 47 1.25 5.06 6.95
CA SER A 47 1.56 3.68 6.60
C SER A 47 0.43 3.05 5.78
N ASP A 48 -0.82 3.24 6.19
CA ASP A 48 -1.99 2.73 5.46
C ASP A 48 -2.11 3.35 4.07
N ARG A 49 -1.93 4.66 3.96
CA ARG A 49 -1.92 5.35 2.66
C ARG A 49 -0.78 4.86 1.76
N ARG A 50 0.39 4.66 2.33
CA ARG A 50 1.56 4.15 1.60
C ARG A 50 1.35 2.72 1.13
N ALA A 51 0.77 1.86 1.97
CA ALA A 51 0.40 0.49 1.62
C ALA A 51 -0.61 0.46 0.46
N LEU A 52 -1.63 1.32 0.51
CA LEU A 52 -2.60 1.46 -0.58
C LEU A 52 -1.92 1.82 -1.90
N GLY A 53 -1.02 2.80 -1.88
CA GLY A 53 -0.25 3.20 -3.06
C GLY A 53 0.63 2.08 -3.61
N SER A 54 1.29 1.33 -2.73
CA SER A 54 2.13 0.18 -3.12
C SER A 54 1.32 -0.94 -3.77
N HIS A 55 0.14 -1.23 -3.25
CA HIS A 55 -0.74 -2.25 -3.84
C HIS A 55 -1.30 -1.80 -5.19
N LEU A 56 -1.68 -0.52 -5.35
CA LEU A 56 -2.13 0.02 -6.63
C LEU A 56 -1.01 -0.03 -7.68
N GLU A 57 0.20 0.34 -7.32
CA GLU A 57 1.37 0.26 -8.20
C GLU A 57 1.66 -1.17 -8.63
N GLY A 58 1.70 -2.10 -7.66
CA GLY A 58 1.94 -3.52 -7.94
C GLY A 58 0.83 -4.12 -8.80
N LEU A 59 -0.42 -3.76 -8.55
CA LEU A 59 -1.57 -4.20 -9.33
C LEU A 59 -1.46 -3.76 -10.78
N VAL A 60 -1.25 -2.48 -11.03
CA VAL A 60 -1.19 -1.97 -12.41
C VAL A 60 0.05 -2.48 -13.14
N MET A 61 1.17 -2.67 -12.45
CA MET A 61 2.35 -3.30 -13.02
C MET A 61 2.04 -4.71 -13.53
N HIS A 62 1.36 -5.51 -12.74
CA HIS A 62 0.98 -6.87 -13.15
C HIS A 62 -0.09 -6.89 -14.25
N LEU A 63 -1.01 -5.93 -14.25
CA LEU A 63 -1.97 -5.78 -15.37
C LEU A 63 -1.25 -5.41 -16.68
N LEU A 64 -0.23 -4.55 -16.61
CA LEU A 64 0.61 -4.25 -17.77
C LEU A 64 1.34 -5.49 -18.29
N LYS A 65 1.93 -6.28 -17.42
CA LYS A 65 2.58 -7.54 -17.80
C LYS A 65 1.56 -8.50 -18.40
N TRP A 66 0.40 -8.62 -17.80
CA TRP A 66 -0.68 -9.48 -18.28
C TRP A 66 -1.11 -9.13 -19.70
N HIS A 67 -1.26 -7.83 -19.97
CA HIS A 67 -1.73 -7.33 -21.27
C HIS A 67 -0.63 -7.40 -22.35
N TYR A 68 0.56 -6.91 -22.02
CA TYR A 68 1.63 -6.71 -23.01
C TYR A 68 2.56 -7.92 -23.17
N GLN A 69 2.48 -8.89 -22.29
CA GLN A 69 3.25 -10.14 -22.40
C GLN A 69 2.34 -11.36 -22.21
N PRO A 70 1.42 -11.62 -23.17
CA PRO A 70 0.46 -12.73 -23.06
C PRO A 70 1.11 -14.11 -22.84
N SER A 71 2.32 -14.32 -23.37
CA SER A 71 3.07 -15.57 -23.18
C SER A 71 3.38 -15.88 -21.71
N GLY A 72 3.52 -14.85 -20.88
CA GLY A 72 3.76 -14.99 -19.44
C GLY A 72 2.55 -15.48 -18.65
N ARG A 73 1.34 -15.35 -19.18
CA ARG A 73 0.10 -15.81 -18.52
C ARG A 73 0.09 -17.32 -18.32
N ALA A 74 0.58 -18.07 -19.29
CA ALA A 74 0.59 -19.54 -19.26
C ALA A 74 1.62 -20.10 -18.28
N THR A 75 2.74 -19.39 -18.08
CA THR A 75 3.82 -19.78 -17.17
C THR A 75 3.71 -19.08 -15.82
N GLY A 76 2.88 -18.04 -15.74
CA GLY A 76 2.75 -17.15 -14.61
C GLY A 76 1.49 -17.39 -13.79
N HIS A 77 1.32 -18.57 -13.20
CA HIS A 77 0.27 -18.76 -12.19
C HIS A 77 0.31 -17.68 -11.11
N SER A 78 1.49 -17.14 -10.85
CA SER A 78 1.69 -16.07 -9.89
C SER A 78 1.07 -14.74 -10.31
N TRP A 79 0.97 -14.41 -11.61
CA TRP A 79 0.39 -13.14 -12.06
C TRP A 79 -1.09 -13.04 -11.76
N TYR A 80 -1.84 -14.11 -12.04
CA TYR A 80 -3.26 -14.16 -11.73
C TYR A 80 -3.52 -13.99 -10.24
N SER A 81 -2.84 -14.79 -9.42
CA SER A 81 -3.00 -14.74 -7.96
C SER A 81 -2.48 -13.43 -7.36
N THR A 82 -1.42 -12.86 -7.92
CA THR A 82 -0.87 -11.58 -7.47
C THR A 82 -1.83 -10.42 -7.76
N ILE A 83 -2.42 -10.39 -8.95
CA ILE A 83 -3.44 -9.38 -9.30
C ILE A 83 -4.64 -9.49 -8.36
N ALA A 84 -5.16 -10.71 -8.16
CA ALA A 84 -6.28 -10.96 -7.26
C ALA A 84 -5.94 -10.54 -5.82
N GLU A 85 -4.74 -10.85 -5.34
CA GLU A 85 -4.31 -10.50 -3.99
C GLU A 85 -4.15 -8.99 -3.80
N HIS A 86 -3.59 -8.27 -4.77
CA HIS A 86 -3.52 -6.81 -4.69
C HIS A 86 -4.92 -6.18 -4.62
N ARG A 87 -5.86 -6.65 -5.44
CA ARG A 87 -7.25 -6.18 -5.40
C ARG A 87 -7.89 -6.43 -4.04
N ARG A 88 -7.66 -7.61 -3.47
CA ARG A 88 -8.16 -7.98 -2.15
C ARG A 88 -7.58 -7.07 -1.06
N GLN A 89 -6.27 -6.84 -1.06
CA GLN A 89 -5.61 -5.98 -0.08
C GLN A 89 -6.08 -4.53 -0.16
N ILE A 90 -6.25 -4.00 -1.38
CA ILE A 90 -6.79 -2.66 -1.59
C ILE A 90 -8.21 -2.54 -0.99
N ALA A 91 -9.06 -3.52 -1.26
CA ALA A 91 -10.42 -3.54 -0.72
C ALA A 91 -10.42 -3.56 0.81
N LEU A 92 -9.57 -4.37 1.44
CA LEU A 92 -9.45 -4.42 2.89
C LEU A 92 -9.00 -3.08 3.49
N ILE A 93 -7.99 -2.44 2.91
CA ILE A 93 -7.49 -1.14 3.38
C ILE A 93 -8.60 -0.09 3.30
N VAL A 94 -9.33 -0.05 2.19
CA VAL A 94 -10.40 0.93 1.96
C VAL A 94 -11.62 0.63 2.83
N ASP A 95 -11.94 -0.65 3.08
CA ASP A 95 -13.03 -1.03 3.97
C ASP A 95 -12.72 -0.63 5.43
N ASP A 96 -11.46 -0.81 5.87
CA ASP A 96 -11.03 -0.40 7.20
C ASP A 96 -10.96 1.14 7.33
N SER A 97 -10.58 1.82 6.26
CA SER A 97 -10.42 3.28 6.24
C SER A 97 -11.08 3.88 5.00
N PRO A 98 -12.43 4.03 5.00
CA PRO A 98 -13.18 4.47 3.80
C PRO A 98 -12.75 5.84 3.26
N SER A 99 -12.19 6.72 4.10
CA SER A 99 -11.66 8.02 3.65
C SER A 99 -10.51 7.89 2.65
N LEU A 100 -9.79 6.77 2.66
CA LEU A 100 -8.70 6.51 1.71
C LEU A 100 -9.23 6.26 0.28
N ARG A 101 -10.52 5.99 0.11
CA ARG A 101 -11.12 5.82 -1.22
C ARG A 101 -10.84 7.01 -2.13
N ARG A 102 -10.86 8.22 -1.56
CA ARG A 102 -10.58 9.46 -2.30
C ARG A 102 -9.13 9.57 -2.77
N ALA A 103 -8.22 8.87 -2.12
CA ALA A 103 -6.81 8.89 -2.45
C ALA A 103 -6.44 7.93 -3.58
N GLN A 104 -7.30 6.97 -3.92
CA GLN A 104 -6.98 5.90 -4.86
C GLN A 104 -6.58 6.43 -6.25
N ALA A 105 -7.33 7.35 -6.81
CA ALA A 105 -7.06 7.90 -8.14
C ALA A 105 -5.71 8.63 -8.19
N ASP A 106 -5.42 9.46 -7.20
CA ASP A 106 -4.15 10.19 -7.10
C ASP A 106 -2.97 9.24 -6.89
N LEU A 107 -3.12 8.26 -6.01
CA LEU A 107 -2.08 7.27 -5.74
C LEU A 107 -1.79 6.40 -6.97
N LEU A 108 -2.82 6.02 -7.72
CA LEU A 108 -2.64 5.29 -8.98
C LEU A 108 -1.90 6.14 -10.01
N ALA A 109 -2.30 7.39 -10.19
CA ALA A 109 -1.65 8.30 -11.14
C ALA A 109 -0.18 8.55 -10.79
N ARG A 110 0.14 8.70 -9.51
CA ARG A 110 1.52 8.90 -9.03
C ARG A 110 2.37 7.63 -9.15
N GLY A 111 1.78 6.48 -8.91
CA GLY A 111 2.47 5.19 -8.96
C GLY A 111 2.66 4.65 -10.37
N TYR A 112 1.85 5.07 -11.31
CA TYR A 112 1.86 4.51 -12.67
C TYR A 112 3.21 4.64 -13.39
N PRO A 113 3.92 5.78 -13.40
CA PRO A 113 5.22 5.87 -14.05
C PRO A 113 6.24 4.86 -13.51
N HIS A 114 6.21 4.61 -12.22
CA HIS A 114 7.08 3.63 -11.58
C HIS A 114 6.67 2.20 -11.93
N ALA A 115 5.36 1.91 -11.92
CA ALA A 115 4.82 0.62 -12.36
C ALA A 115 5.19 0.31 -13.81
N ARG A 116 5.09 1.29 -14.68
CA ARG A 116 5.49 1.21 -16.09
C ARG A 116 6.96 0.83 -16.24
N THR A 117 7.84 1.50 -15.52
CA THR A 117 9.28 1.22 -15.52
C THR A 117 9.57 -0.19 -15.00
N ARG A 118 8.91 -0.60 -13.93
CA ARG A 118 9.06 -1.94 -13.38
C ARG A 118 8.56 -3.02 -14.35
N ALA A 119 7.43 -2.79 -14.99
CA ALA A 119 6.89 -3.71 -15.99
C ALA A 119 7.87 -3.92 -17.16
N SER A 120 8.47 -2.83 -17.65
CA SER A 120 9.52 -2.89 -18.67
C SER A 120 10.71 -3.73 -18.20
N GLY A 121 11.21 -3.47 -17.00
CA GLY A 121 12.35 -4.21 -16.44
C GLY A 121 12.07 -5.70 -16.24
N GLU A 122 10.89 -6.05 -15.73
CA GLU A 122 10.54 -7.44 -15.44
C GLU A 122 10.16 -8.25 -16.68
N THR A 123 9.65 -7.60 -17.72
CA THR A 123 9.29 -8.28 -18.99
C THR A 123 10.41 -8.27 -20.02
N GLU A 124 11.41 -7.41 -19.81
CA GLU A 124 12.47 -7.14 -20.79
C GLU A 124 11.95 -6.51 -22.09
N LEU A 125 10.71 -6.03 -22.08
CA LEU A 125 10.14 -5.29 -23.21
C LEU A 125 10.55 -3.81 -23.14
N PRO A 126 10.72 -3.14 -24.31
CA PRO A 126 11.05 -1.72 -24.32
C PRO A 126 10.01 -0.88 -23.55
N LEU A 127 10.46 0.16 -22.87
CA LEU A 127 9.58 1.05 -22.13
C LEU A 127 8.46 1.64 -23.01
N ALA A 128 8.78 1.93 -24.28
CA ALA A 128 7.82 2.45 -25.25
C ALA A 128 6.67 1.49 -25.57
N THR A 129 6.79 0.19 -25.23
CA THR A 129 5.69 -0.78 -25.35
C THR A 129 4.52 -0.41 -24.47
N PHE A 130 4.81 0.19 -23.31
CA PHE A 130 3.80 0.54 -22.30
C PHE A 130 3.38 2.01 -22.47
N PRO A 131 2.06 2.32 -22.44
CA PRO A 131 1.59 3.69 -22.56
C PRO A 131 2.19 4.62 -21.50
N GLU A 132 2.37 5.89 -21.82
CA GLU A 132 2.86 6.89 -20.87
C GLU A 132 1.86 7.16 -19.75
N ALA A 133 0.55 7.08 -20.04
CA ALA A 133 -0.52 7.18 -19.07
C ALA A 133 -1.20 5.83 -18.91
N CYS A 134 -1.76 5.56 -17.71
CA CYS A 134 -2.49 4.33 -17.45
C CYS A 134 -3.61 4.13 -18.49
N PRO A 135 -3.63 3.01 -19.22
CA PRO A 135 -4.63 2.78 -20.27
C PRO A 135 -6.01 2.40 -19.73
N TRP A 136 -6.13 2.17 -18.42
CA TRP A 136 -7.36 1.73 -17.79
C TRP A 136 -7.84 2.74 -16.75
N THR A 137 -9.15 2.76 -16.54
CA THR A 137 -9.76 3.56 -15.45
C THR A 137 -9.49 2.91 -14.10
N LEU A 138 -9.61 3.70 -13.03
CA LEU A 138 -9.51 3.17 -11.67
C LEU A 138 -10.52 2.03 -11.43
N GLU A 139 -11.76 2.19 -11.91
CA GLU A 139 -12.81 1.18 -11.78
C GLU A 139 -12.39 -0.14 -12.44
N GLN A 140 -11.81 -0.06 -13.65
CA GLN A 140 -11.31 -1.25 -14.35
C GLN A 140 -10.16 -1.92 -13.59
N VAL A 141 -9.20 -1.12 -13.11
CA VAL A 141 -8.03 -1.63 -12.36
C VAL A 141 -8.50 -2.39 -11.11
N LEU A 142 -9.52 -1.89 -10.42
CA LEU A 142 -10.02 -2.46 -9.17
C LEU A 142 -11.07 -3.57 -9.36
N ASP A 143 -11.62 -3.72 -10.55
CA ASP A 143 -12.67 -4.70 -10.83
C ASP A 143 -12.08 -6.11 -10.88
N ASP A 144 -12.56 -6.98 -10.00
CA ASP A 144 -12.10 -8.38 -9.91
C ASP A 144 -12.33 -9.17 -11.19
N ASP A 145 -13.31 -8.77 -12.00
CA ASP A 145 -13.65 -9.44 -13.27
C ASP A 145 -12.95 -8.82 -14.48
N PHE A 146 -12.20 -7.74 -14.28
CA PHE A 146 -11.46 -7.07 -15.35
C PHE A 146 -10.08 -7.73 -15.57
N TRP A 147 -9.92 -8.30 -16.75
CA TRP A 147 -8.67 -8.90 -17.21
C TRP A 147 -8.36 -8.35 -18.60
N PRO A 148 -7.37 -7.43 -18.73
CA PRO A 148 -7.09 -6.83 -20.03
C PRO A 148 -6.55 -7.86 -20.99
N GLU A 149 -7.18 -7.97 -22.15
CA GLU A 149 -6.73 -8.86 -23.21
C GLU A 149 -5.91 -8.08 -24.23
N GLY A 150 -4.78 -8.68 -24.68
CA GLY A 150 -3.92 -8.14 -25.73
C GLY A 150 -4.34 -8.55 -27.11
#